data_8f7a0b4512115e56b221f7f8670b544b
#
_entry.id   8f7a0b4512115e56b221f7f8670b544b
#
_cell.length_a   1.000
_cell.length_b   1.000
_cell.length_c   1.000
_cell.angle_alpha   90.00
_cell.angle_beta   90.00
_cell.angle_gamma   90.00
#
_symmetry.space_group_name_H-M   'P 1'
#
loop_
_entity.id
_entity.type
_entity.pdbx_description
1 polymer ?
#
loop_
_entity_poly.entity_id
_entity_poly.type
_entity_poly.pdbx_seq_one_letter_code
_entity_poly.pdbx_strand_id
1 'polypeptide(L)'
;MEEEIIKKIDMLSLRMIEDIKTIVKMPSVEGTFQQGAPFGKDIALTLDKVLEIAQSLGFETKNLDHYIGYAQYGKGEDYIGIIGHLDVVPTGLGWKHPPFSAYEEDGYIYSRGILDNKGPIMTCLYALYAIKELNIKLHKPVRIIFGCDEETGFKDLEYYLKHEKPPVMGWTPDCKYPVVYAERGRAVI
;
A
#
# COMPACT_ATOMS: atom_id res chain seq x y z
N MET A 1 11.23 23.07 -5.80
CA MET A 1 10.73 22.02 -4.86
C MET A 1 9.95 20.95 -5.60
N GLU A 2 8.81 21.25 -6.23
CA GLU A 2 8.01 20.24 -6.97
C GLU A 2 8.83 19.54 -8.07
N GLU A 3 9.51 20.29 -8.94
CA GLU A 3 10.38 19.73 -9.98
C GLU A 3 11.52 18.84 -9.42
N GLU A 4 12.04 19.18 -8.24
CA GLU A 4 13.09 18.37 -7.60
C GLU A 4 12.53 17.04 -7.09
N ILE A 5 11.29 17.06 -6.56
CA ILE A 5 10.59 15.83 -6.12
C ILE A 5 10.32 14.95 -7.34
N ILE A 6 9.79 15.51 -8.44
CA ILE A 6 9.53 14.76 -9.68
C ILE A 6 10.83 14.11 -10.19
N LYS A 7 11.92 14.89 -10.32
CA LYS A 7 13.23 14.36 -10.73
C LYS A 7 13.73 13.25 -9.81
N LYS A 8 13.52 13.39 -8.49
CA LYS A 8 13.91 12.35 -7.53
C LYS A 8 13.09 11.09 -7.75
N ILE A 9 11.78 11.21 -7.99
CA ILE A 9 10.91 10.06 -8.29
C ILE A 9 11.36 9.35 -9.57
N ASP A 10 11.69 10.10 -10.62
CA ASP A 10 12.20 9.55 -11.87
C ASP A 10 13.50 8.75 -11.64
N MET A 11 14.41 9.28 -10.81
CA MET A 11 15.65 8.57 -10.45
C MET A 11 15.39 7.27 -9.64
N LEU A 12 14.30 7.21 -8.90
CA LEU A 12 13.92 6.07 -8.07
C LEU A 12 13.05 5.05 -8.83
N SER A 13 12.58 5.40 -10.02
CA SER A 13 11.55 4.64 -10.76
C SER A 13 11.90 3.18 -11.00
N LEU A 14 13.13 2.87 -11.37
CA LEU A 14 13.57 1.48 -11.61
C LEU A 14 13.49 0.64 -10.32
N ARG A 15 13.95 1.19 -9.19
CA ARG A 15 13.87 0.51 -7.90
C ARG A 15 12.41 0.36 -7.47
N MET A 16 11.61 1.39 -7.65
CA MET A 16 10.17 1.36 -7.34
C MET A 16 9.47 0.24 -8.12
N ILE A 17 9.73 0.13 -9.43
CA ILE A 17 9.15 -0.89 -10.29
C ILE A 17 9.55 -2.30 -9.80
N GLU A 18 10.80 -2.53 -9.45
CA GLU A 18 11.25 -3.85 -8.95
C GLU A 18 10.62 -4.20 -7.59
N ASP A 19 10.47 -3.23 -6.69
CA ASP A 19 9.79 -3.46 -5.42
C ASP A 19 8.27 -3.71 -5.63
N ILE A 20 7.62 -2.97 -6.54
CA ILE A 20 6.23 -3.24 -6.94
C ILE A 20 6.09 -4.66 -7.50
N LYS A 21 6.98 -5.06 -8.43
CA LYS A 21 7.00 -6.42 -9.01
C LYS A 21 7.18 -7.49 -7.93
N THR A 22 8.00 -7.21 -6.92
CA THR A 22 8.18 -8.11 -5.77
C THR A 22 6.86 -8.31 -5.01
N ILE A 23 6.14 -7.23 -4.73
CA ILE A 23 4.89 -7.29 -3.95
C ILE A 23 3.74 -7.88 -4.76
N VAL A 24 3.59 -7.56 -6.04
CA VAL A 24 2.48 -8.11 -6.84
C VAL A 24 2.65 -9.59 -7.19
N LYS A 25 3.87 -10.14 -7.06
CA LYS A 25 4.10 -11.59 -7.17
C LYS A 25 3.59 -12.39 -5.97
N MET A 26 3.31 -11.74 -4.85
CA MET A 26 2.78 -12.40 -3.66
C MET A 26 1.27 -12.59 -3.78
N PRO A 27 0.75 -13.84 -3.67
CA PRO A 27 -0.67 -14.14 -3.93
C PRO A 27 -1.55 -13.86 -2.70
N SER A 28 -1.64 -12.62 -2.28
CA SER A 28 -2.34 -12.17 -1.07
C SER A 28 -3.86 -12.20 -1.19
N VAL A 29 -4.41 -13.31 -1.65
CA VAL A 29 -5.85 -13.59 -1.59
C VAL A 29 -6.20 -13.99 -0.16
N GLU A 30 -7.36 -13.54 0.34
CA GLU A 30 -7.83 -13.91 1.68
C GLU A 30 -7.82 -15.44 1.88
N GLY A 31 -7.29 -15.84 3.01
CA GLY A 31 -7.17 -17.24 3.40
C GLY A 31 -7.79 -17.50 4.78
N THR A 32 -7.69 -18.75 5.22
CA THR A 32 -8.19 -19.13 6.54
C THR A 32 -7.42 -18.43 7.65
N PHE A 33 -8.15 -17.93 8.65
CA PHE A 33 -7.58 -17.38 9.89
C PHE A 33 -6.59 -18.36 10.52
N GLN A 34 -5.42 -17.83 10.90
CA GLN A 34 -4.40 -18.53 11.69
C GLN A 34 -3.88 -17.57 12.76
N GLN A 35 -3.34 -18.12 13.85
CA GLN A 35 -2.69 -17.30 14.86
C GLN A 35 -1.50 -16.54 14.23
N GLY A 36 -1.50 -15.21 14.31
CA GLY A 36 -0.50 -14.36 13.66
C GLY A 36 -0.71 -14.12 12.15
N ALA A 37 -1.82 -14.59 11.60
CA ALA A 37 -2.20 -14.36 10.21
C ALA A 37 -3.73 -14.29 10.08
N PRO A 38 -4.36 -13.19 10.54
CA PRO A 38 -5.81 -13.07 10.67
C PRO A 38 -6.56 -13.25 9.35
N PHE A 39 -5.97 -12.83 8.24
CA PHE A 39 -6.54 -12.92 6.89
C PHE A 39 -5.84 -13.95 6.01
N GLY A 40 -5.08 -14.86 6.63
CA GLY A 40 -4.32 -15.90 5.94
C GLY A 40 -2.83 -15.58 5.81
N LYS A 41 -2.05 -16.64 5.63
CA LYS A 41 -0.59 -16.60 5.64
C LYS A 41 -0.01 -15.70 4.55
N ASP A 42 -0.60 -15.73 3.34
CA ASP A 42 -0.04 -15.01 2.19
C ASP A 42 -0.20 -13.49 2.34
N ILE A 43 -1.30 -13.03 2.96
CA ILE A 43 -1.51 -11.62 3.29
C ILE A 43 -0.50 -11.18 4.37
N ALA A 44 -0.34 -11.98 5.44
CA ALA A 44 0.63 -11.67 6.51
C ALA A 44 2.07 -11.56 5.96
N LEU A 45 2.49 -12.50 5.11
CA LEU A 45 3.80 -12.46 4.45
C LEU A 45 3.95 -11.24 3.51
N THR A 46 2.87 -10.84 2.85
CA THR A 46 2.88 -9.65 1.98
C THR A 46 3.06 -8.39 2.80
N LEU A 47 2.37 -8.27 3.93
CA LEU A 47 2.55 -7.16 4.87
C LEU A 47 3.99 -7.10 5.41
N ASP A 48 4.54 -8.24 5.85
CA ASP A 48 5.92 -8.30 6.33
C ASP A 48 6.90 -7.83 5.24
N LYS A 49 6.70 -8.26 3.99
CA LYS A 49 7.57 -7.85 2.87
C LYS A 49 7.47 -6.36 2.56
N VAL A 50 6.30 -5.77 2.58
CA VAL A 50 6.13 -4.32 2.38
C VAL A 50 6.79 -3.54 3.50
N LEU A 51 6.63 -3.97 4.75
CA LEU A 51 7.27 -3.33 5.89
C LEU A 51 8.80 -3.48 5.86
N GLU A 52 9.33 -4.63 5.41
CA GLU A 52 10.76 -4.83 5.17
C GLU A 52 11.30 -3.84 4.12
N ILE A 53 10.59 -3.68 2.99
CA ILE A 53 10.94 -2.68 1.97
C ILE A 53 10.94 -1.28 2.57
N ALA A 54 9.89 -0.90 3.29
CA ALA A 54 9.79 0.41 3.91
C ALA A 54 10.91 0.67 4.92
N GLN A 55 11.29 -0.33 5.72
CA GLN A 55 12.45 -0.26 6.62
C GLN A 55 13.75 -0.07 5.84
N SER A 56 13.95 -0.77 4.73
CA SER A 56 15.13 -0.61 3.87
C SER A 56 15.26 0.80 3.27
N LEU A 57 14.13 1.48 3.10
CA LEU A 57 14.03 2.89 2.69
C LEU A 57 14.21 3.85 3.88
N GLY A 58 14.38 3.33 5.10
CA GLY A 58 14.64 4.09 6.33
C GLY A 58 13.40 4.75 6.92
N PHE A 59 12.23 4.19 6.72
CA PHE A 59 11.01 4.58 7.43
C PHE A 59 10.89 3.90 8.80
N GLU A 60 10.23 4.57 9.73
CA GLU A 60 9.71 3.92 10.94
C GLU A 60 8.50 3.07 10.53
N THR A 61 8.48 1.80 10.91
CA THR A 61 7.40 0.89 10.56
C THR A 61 6.76 0.26 11.78
N LYS A 62 5.48 -0.09 11.67
CA LYS A 62 4.77 -0.85 12.68
C LYS A 62 3.88 -1.90 12.02
N ASN A 63 3.96 -3.13 12.52
CA ASN A 63 3.03 -4.21 12.23
C ASN A 63 2.07 -4.33 13.42
N LEU A 64 0.78 -4.24 13.18
CA LEU A 64 -0.28 -4.39 14.18
C LEU A 64 -0.89 -5.79 14.04
N ASP A 65 -0.16 -6.78 14.57
CA ASP A 65 -0.57 -8.19 14.65
C ASP A 65 -1.03 -8.81 13.31
N HIS A 66 -0.44 -8.36 12.20
CA HIS A 66 -0.79 -8.73 10.82
C HIS A 66 -2.23 -8.40 10.39
N TYR A 67 -2.97 -7.62 11.19
CA TYR A 67 -4.21 -7.02 10.72
C TYR A 67 -3.93 -5.89 9.75
N ILE A 68 -2.95 -5.04 10.07
CA ILE A 68 -2.63 -3.83 9.32
C ILE A 68 -1.22 -3.38 9.71
N GLY A 69 -0.55 -2.65 8.84
CA GLY A 69 0.75 -2.07 9.17
C GLY A 69 0.91 -0.67 8.59
N TYR A 70 1.97 0.02 8.98
CA TYR A 70 2.27 1.31 8.40
C TYR A 70 3.77 1.62 8.35
N ALA A 71 4.11 2.55 7.45
CA ALA A 71 5.40 3.21 7.38
C ALA A 71 5.21 4.71 7.59
N GLN A 72 6.04 5.34 8.44
CA GLN A 72 5.91 6.75 8.79
C GLN A 72 7.20 7.53 8.54
N TYR A 73 7.04 8.76 8.03
CA TYR A 73 8.07 9.77 7.97
C TYR A 73 7.64 11.04 8.70
N GLY A 74 8.53 11.56 9.54
CA GLY A 74 8.25 12.69 10.42
C GLY A 74 7.82 12.26 11.82
N LYS A 75 7.77 13.21 12.76
CA LYS A 75 7.43 12.98 14.17
C LYS A 75 6.21 13.80 14.58
N GLY A 76 5.37 13.21 15.41
CA GLY A 76 4.16 13.85 15.96
C GLY A 76 2.99 12.86 16.02
N GLU A 77 1.98 13.22 16.78
CA GLU A 77 0.78 12.39 16.96
C GLU A 77 -0.27 12.65 15.87
N ASP A 78 -0.40 13.91 15.45
CA ASP A 78 -1.32 14.33 14.39
C ASP A 78 -0.66 14.12 13.03
N TYR A 79 -1.11 13.15 12.28
CA TYR A 79 -0.50 12.74 11.02
C TYR A 79 -1.47 12.78 9.84
N ILE A 80 -0.91 12.84 8.64
CA ILE A 80 -1.63 12.66 7.37
C ILE A 80 -1.55 11.19 7.00
N GLY A 81 -2.70 10.54 6.74
CA GLY A 81 -2.78 9.14 6.35
C GLY A 81 -2.93 8.97 4.84
N ILE A 82 -2.17 8.06 4.25
CA ILE A 82 -2.40 7.53 2.90
C ILE A 82 -2.73 6.06 3.10
N ILE A 83 -3.94 5.66 2.77
CA ILE A 83 -4.46 4.32 3.10
C ILE A 83 -4.67 3.55 1.80
N GLY A 84 -4.08 2.40 1.69
CA GLY A 84 -4.33 1.44 0.62
C GLY A 84 -4.27 0.03 1.18
N HIS A 85 -4.43 -0.98 0.34
CA HIS A 85 -4.50 -2.37 0.77
C HIS A 85 -3.56 -3.30 0.00
N LEU A 86 -3.28 -4.44 0.60
CA LEU A 86 -2.39 -5.47 0.09
C LEU A 86 -3.11 -6.76 -0.30
N ASP A 87 -4.30 -6.99 0.27
CA ASP A 87 -5.16 -8.09 -0.11
C ASP A 87 -5.71 -7.88 -1.53
N VAL A 88 -6.08 -8.97 -2.17
CA VAL A 88 -6.59 -8.96 -3.53
C VAL A 88 -7.72 -10.00 -3.67
N VAL A 89 -8.68 -9.70 -4.52
CA VAL A 89 -9.73 -10.66 -4.89
C VAL A 89 -9.15 -11.90 -5.57
N PRO A 90 -9.85 -13.05 -5.56
CA PRO A 90 -9.47 -14.23 -6.33
C PRO A 90 -9.21 -13.90 -7.79
N THR A 91 -8.25 -14.59 -8.39
CA THR A 91 -7.76 -14.25 -9.74
C THR A 91 -8.80 -14.41 -10.84
N GLY A 92 -9.77 -15.33 -10.68
CA GLY A 92 -10.70 -15.68 -11.75
C GLY A 92 -10.02 -16.43 -12.90
N LEU A 93 -10.66 -16.42 -14.07
CA LEU A 93 -10.22 -17.08 -15.29
C LEU A 93 -9.84 -16.07 -16.37
N GLY A 94 -9.22 -16.54 -17.46
CA GLY A 94 -8.96 -15.73 -18.66
C GLY A 94 -7.63 -14.99 -18.69
N TRP A 95 -6.74 -15.25 -17.77
CA TRP A 95 -5.39 -14.66 -17.78
C TRP A 95 -4.55 -15.24 -18.92
N LYS A 96 -3.90 -14.34 -19.69
CA LYS A 96 -2.90 -14.73 -20.71
C LYS A 96 -1.58 -15.21 -20.08
N HIS A 97 -1.22 -14.63 -18.95
CA HIS A 97 -0.02 -14.95 -18.16
C HIS A 97 -0.42 -15.28 -16.74
N PRO A 98 0.39 -16.00 -15.96
CA PRO A 98 0.05 -16.30 -14.57
C PRO A 98 -0.27 -15.02 -13.79
N PRO A 99 -1.39 -14.96 -13.03
CA PRO A 99 -1.89 -13.73 -12.44
C PRO A 99 -0.93 -13.03 -11.47
N PHE A 100 0.00 -13.76 -10.87
CA PHE A 100 1.04 -13.24 -9.97
C PHE A 100 2.45 -13.28 -10.57
N SER A 101 2.58 -13.23 -11.90
CA SER A 101 3.89 -13.28 -12.56
C SER A 101 4.60 -11.94 -12.65
N ALA A 102 3.88 -10.82 -12.45
CA ALA A 102 4.36 -9.48 -12.81
C ALA A 102 4.91 -9.45 -14.25
N TYR A 103 4.16 -10.05 -15.17
CA TYR A 103 4.57 -10.12 -16.57
C TYR A 103 4.69 -8.73 -17.17
N GLU A 104 5.78 -8.49 -17.88
CA GLU A 104 6.09 -7.17 -18.45
C GLU A 104 6.15 -7.27 -19.97
N GLU A 105 5.40 -6.42 -20.66
CA GLU A 105 5.34 -6.33 -22.11
C GLU A 105 4.98 -4.90 -22.53
N ASP A 106 5.71 -4.36 -23.51
CA ASP A 106 5.45 -3.03 -24.10
C ASP A 106 5.33 -1.88 -23.07
N GLY A 107 6.09 -1.95 -21.99
CA GLY A 107 6.08 -0.94 -20.93
C GLY A 107 4.92 -1.06 -19.93
N TYR A 108 4.16 -2.14 -19.99
CA TYR A 108 3.07 -2.46 -19.04
C TYR A 108 3.45 -3.65 -18.17
N ILE A 109 2.98 -3.63 -16.92
CA ILE A 109 3.08 -4.76 -16.00
C ILE A 109 1.69 -5.36 -15.82
N TYR A 110 1.58 -6.65 -16.07
CA TYR A 110 0.33 -7.41 -15.94
C TYR A 110 0.40 -8.30 -14.71
N SER A 111 -0.42 -8.00 -13.70
CA SER A 111 -0.52 -8.83 -12.50
C SER A 111 -1.83 -8.55 -11.75
N ARG A 112 -2.34 -9.51 -10.99
CA ARG A 112 -3.36 -9.25 -9.99
C ARG A 112 -2.77 -8.32 -8.92
N GLY A 113 -3.53 -7.28 -8.51
CA GLY A 113 -3.09 -6.30 -7.52
C GLY A 113 -2.18 -5.18 -8.04
N ILE A 114 -1.78 -5.18 -9.35
CA ILE A 114 -0.91 -4.12 -9.87
C ILE A 114 -1.61 -2.75 -9.92
N LEU A 115 -2.92 -2.72 -10.18
CA LEU A 115 -3.72 -1.50 -10.18
C LEU A 115 -4.51 -1.34 -8.89
N ASP A 116 -4.97 -2.42 -8.33
CA ASP A 116 -5.85 -2.52 -7.18
C ASP A 116 -5.26 -3.51 -6.16
N ASN A 117 -4.55 -3.05 -5.13
CA ASN A 117 -4.12 -1.66 -4.87
C ASN A 117 -2.60 -1.59 -4.59
N LYS A 118 -1.86 -2.73 -4.71
CA LYS A 118 -0.42 -2.85 -4.39
C LYS A 118 0.47 -1.86 -5.16
N GLY A 119 0.22 -1.68 -6.46
CA GLY A 119 0.98 -0.71 -7.26
C GLY A 119 0.81 0.72 -6.77
N PRO A 120 -0.42 1.24 -6.67
CA PRO A 120 -0.69 2.60 -6.19
C PRO A 120 -0.14 2.87 -4.80
N ILE A 121 -0.34 1.98 -3.82
CA ILE A 121 0.14 2.22 -2.46
C ILE A 121 1.68 2.20 -2.36
N MET A 122 2.34 1.34 -3.13
CA MET A 122 3.80 1.34 -3.25
C MET A 122 4.32 2.61 -3.95
N THR A 123 3.60 3.13 -4.93
CA THR A 123 3.92 4.41 -5.57
C THR A 123 3.85 5.56 -4.56
N CYS A 124 2.84 5.57 -3.68
CA CYS A 124 2.75 6.55 -2.59
C CYS A 124 3.93 6.41 -1.60
N LEU A 125 4.36 5.19 -1.28
CA LEU A 125 5.55 4.96 -0.44
C LEU A 125 6.80 5.58 -1.08
N TYR A 126 6.99 5.41 -2.37
CA TYR A 126 8.13 5.96 -3.10
C TYR A 126 8.07 7.47 -3.28
N ALA A 127 6.87 8.06 -3.41
CA ALA A 127 6.68 9.50 -3.39
C ALA A 127 7.12 10.08 -2.03
N LEU A 128 6.72 9.43 -0.92
CA LEU A 128 7.16 9.83 0.41
C LEU A 128 8.67 9.61 0.60
N TYR A 129 9.24 8.56 0.01
CA TYR A 129 10.68 8.31 0.03
C TYR A 129 11.46 9.40 -0.72
N ALA A 130 10.97 9.89 -1.85
CA ALA A 130 11.60 11.02 -2.56
C ALA A 130 11.64 12.28 -1.68
N ILE A 131 10.57 12.58 -0.97
CA ILE A 131 10.49 13.69 0.00
C ILE A 131 11.53 13.52 1.12
N LYS A 132 11.65 12.29 1.65
CA LYS A 132 12.63 11.95 2.69
C LYS A 132 14.07 12.09 2.19
N GLU A 133 14.38 11.58 0.99
CA GLU A 133 15.72 11.65 0.38
C GLU A 133 16.16 13.12 0.10
N LEU A 134 15.22 14.00 -0.16
CA LEU A 134 15.45 15.43 -0.32
C LEU A 134 15.53 16.17 1.02
N ASN A 135 15.43 15.47 2.14
CA ASN A 135 15.42 16.03 3.49
C ASN A 135 14.37 17.14 3.69
N ILE A 136 13.24 17.05 2.98
CA ILE A 136 12.15 18.01 3.11
C ILE A 136 11.48 17.81 4.46
N LYS A 137 11.47 18.87 5.29
CA LYS A 137 10.80 18.85 6.59
C LYS A 137 9.29 18.92 6.40
N LEU A 138 8.59 17.98 6.99
CA LEU A 138 7.13 17.96 7.02
C LEU A 138 6.60 18.70 8.24
N HIS A 139 5.51 19.44 8.08
CA HIS A 139 4.79 20.09 9.20
C HIS A 139 4.03 19.07 10.06
N LYS A 140 3.56 17.99 9.44
CA LYS A 140 2.96 16.84 10.09
C LYS A 140 3.60 15.56 9.54
N PRO A 141 3.74 14.51 10.34
CA PRO A 141 4.18 13.23 9.82
C PRO A 141 3.19 12.71 8.77
N VAL A 142 3.71 11.94 7.82
CA VAL A 142 2.91 11.21 6.84
C VAL A 142 3.06 9.74 7.10
N ARG A 143 1.95 9.02 7.10
CA ARG A 143 1.86 7.58 7.32
C ARG A 143 1.27 6.93 6.10
N ILE A 144 2.01 5.97 5.52
CA ILE A 144 1.48 5.06 4.50
C ILE A 144 0.93 3.86 5.26
N ILE A 145 -0.35 3.61 5.17
CA ILE A 145 -1.06 2.56 5.90
C ILE A 145 -1.40 1.45 4.91
N PHE A 146 -0.95 0.24 5.24
CA PHE A 146 -1.10 -0.97 4.44
C PHE A 146 -2.19 -1.84 5.04
N GLY A 147 -3.41 -1.74 4.51
CA GLY A 147 -4.56 -2.57 4.86
C GLY A 147 -4.40 -4.01 4.37
N CYS A 148 -5.14 -4.90 4.99
CA CYS A 148 -5.08 -6.34 4.73
C CYS A 148 -6.45 -7.00 4.58
N ASP A 149 -7.55 -6.25 4.58
CA ASP A 149 -8.95 -6.76 4.53
C ASP A 149 -9.91 -5.77 3.84
N GLU A 150 -9.44 -5.04 2.82
CA GLU A 150 -10.28 -4.08 2.09
C GLU A 150 -11.36 -4.81 1.29
N GLU A 151 -10.97 -5.87 0.57
CA GLU A 151 -11.82 -6.60 -0.37
C GLU A 151 -12.92 -7.44 0.32
N THR A 152 -12.82 -7.67 1.62
CA THR A 152 -13.70 -8.62 2.32
C THR A 152 -14.36 -8.10 3.59
N GLY A 153 -13.93 -6.98 4.20
CA GLY A 153 -14.68 -6.56 5.36
C GLY A 153 -14.18 -5.43 6.24
N PHE A 154 -12.99 -4.84 5.99
CA PHE A 154 -12.41 -3.72 6.76
C PHE A 154 -12.15 -3.99 8.25
N LYS A 155 -12.01 -5.24 8.68
CA LYS A 155 -11.65 -5.59 10.06
C LYS A 155 -10.26 -5.09 10.46
N ASP A 156 -9.39 -4.91 9.47
CA ASP A 156 -8.07 -4.32 9.58
C ASP A 156 -8.15 -2.85 10.05
N LEU A 157 -9.02 -2.04 9.44
CA LEU A 157 -9.25 -0.65 9.85
C LEU A 157 -9.94 -0.57 11.22
N GLU A 158 -10.87 -1.47 11.52
CA GLU A 158 -11.45 -1.56 12.86
C GLU A 158 -10.39 -1.88 13.92
N TYR A 159 -9.43 -2.77 13.57
CA TYR A 159 -8.31 -3.10 14.44
C TYR A 159 -7.37 -1.92 14.61
N TYR A 160 -7.06 -1.21 13.52
CA TYR A 160 -6.23 -0.02 13.53
C TYR A 160 -6.78 1.03 14.51
N LEU A 161 -8.07 1.38 14.41
CA LEU A 161 -8.71 2.40 15.23
C LEU A 161 -8.81 2.05 16.73
N LYS A 162 -8.61 0.78 17.09
CA LYS A 162 -8.49 0.36 18.50
C LYS A 162 -7.09 0.57 19.07
N HIS A 163 -6.05 0.68 18.22
CA HIS A 163 -4.65 0.71 18.64
C HIS A 163 -3.94 2.01 18.27
N GLU A 164 -4.43 2.74 17.29
CA GLU A 164 -3.85 3.96 16.76
C GLU A 164 -4.93 5.05 16.64
N LYS A 165 -4.51 6.31 16.76
CA LYS A 165 -5.39 7.44 16.44
C LYS A 165 -5.68 7.49 14.94
N PRO A 166 -6.87 7.94 14.51
CA PRO A 166 -7.13 8.20 13.10
C PRO A 166 -6.27 9.34 12.57
N PRO A 167 -5.99 9.41 11.26
CA PRO A 167 -5.33 10.54 10.65
C PRO A 167 -6.19 11.81 10.76
N VAL A 168 -5.56 12.99 10.85
CA VAL A 168 -6.29 14.27 10.86
C VAL A 168 -6.79 14.65 9.46
N MET A 169 -6.19 14.10 8.43
CA MET A 169 -6.61 14.13 7.03
C MET A 169 -5.92 13.01 6.27
N GLY A 170 -6.43 12.67 5.11
CA GLY A 170 -5.82 11.63 4.29
C GLY A 170 -6.55 11.41 2.97
N TRP A 171 -6.05 10.45 2.22
CA TRP A 171 -6.68 9.95 1.00
C TRP A 171 -6.34 8.47 0.79
N THR A 172 -7.06 7.86 -0.16
CA THR A 172 -6.73 6.54 -0.68
C THR A 172 -6.32 6.65 -2.15
N PRO A 173 -5.26 5.95 -2.60
CA PRO A 173 -4.90 5.87 -4.02
C PRO A 173 -5.75 4.82 -4.76
N ASP A 174 -6.89 4.44 -4.24
CA ASP A 174 -7.73 3.35 -4.71
C ASP A 174 -8.89 3.86 -5.54
N CYS A 175 -8.59 4.55 -6.62
CA CYS A 175 -9.59 5.12 -7.51
C CYS A 175 -9.07 5.30 -8.93
N LYS A 176 -9.97 5.69 -9.84
CA LYS A 176 -9.61 6.05 -11.22
C LYS A 176 -8.89 7.40 -11.26
N TYR A 177 -7.90 7.51 -12.15
CA TYR A 177 -7.19 8.76 -12.40
C TYR A 177 -8.08 9.76 -13.18
N PRO A 178 -7.83 11.09 -13.05
CA PRO A 178 -6.75 11.68 -12.25
C PRO A 178 -7.07 11.81 -10.76
N VAL A 179 -8.30 12.12 -10.37
CA VAL A 179 -8.74 12.26 -8.96
C VAL A 179 -10.25 12.05 -8.87
N VAL A 180 -10.68 11.27 -7.89
CA VAL A 180 -12.07 11.22 -7.43
C VAL A 180 -12.14 12.01 -6.12
N TYR A 181 -12.91 13.10 -6.12
CA TYR A 181 -13.02 14.01 -4.98
C TYR A 181 -14.35 13.90 -4.24
N ALA A 182 -15.29 13.17 -4.81
CA ALA A 182 -16.59 12.89 -4.21
C ALA A 182 -17.18 11.59 -4.76
N GLU A 183 -17.86 10.86 -3.92
CA GLU A 183 -18.60 9.66 -4.30
C GLU A 183 -19.95 9.61 -3.57
N ARG A 184 -20.85 8.76 -4.08
CA ARG A 184 -22.13 8.49 -3.42
C ARG A 184 -22.01 7.26 -2.54
N GLY A 185 -22.69 7.29 -1.38
CA GLY A 185 -22.84 6.09 -0.57
C GLY A 185 -23.59 4.97 -1.30
N ARG A 186 -23.22 3.73 -1.05
CA ARG A 186 -23.91 2.52 -1.51
C ARG A 186 -24.42 1.74 -0.31
N ALA A 187 -25.69 1.39 -0.30
CA ALA A 187 -26.26 0.42 0.63
C ALA A 187 -26.60 -0.86 -0.15
N VAL A 188 -26.19 -1.99 0.37
CA VAL A 188 -26.63 -3.31 -0.09
C VAL A 188 -27.61 -3.83 0.95
N ILE A 189 -28.87 -4.06 0.54
CA ILE A 189 -29.96 -4.55 1.38
C ILE A 189 -30.15 -6.04 1.09
#